data_37cc0cd464d491910600bde9d6b0a187
#
_entry.id   37cc0cd464d491910600bde9d6b0a187
#
_cell.length_a   1.000
_cell.length_b   1.000
_cell.length_c   1.000
_cell.angle_alpha   90.00
_cell.angle_beta   90.00
_cell.angle_gamma   90.00
#
_symmetry.space_group_name_H-M   'P 1'
#
loop_
_entity.id
_entity.type
_entity.pdbx_description
1 polymer ?
#
loop_
_entity_poly.entity_id
_entity_poly.type
_entity_poly.pdbx_seq_one_letter_code
_entity_poly.pdbx_strand_id
1 'polypeptide(L)'
;IVDALLREQEQGSLDEHGVRAIIIYPMNALANDQMKRMRNLLRNYPKITFGLYNGNTEHSQKKALSNYRQNHAKDGAGVQNPLENELISRETMQQTPPHILITNYSMLEYMLLRPKDDKVFSSARLRYIVLDEAHIYKGTTGMETSMLMRRLRARLKATEHIQYILTSATLGGKEANRSIV
;
A
#
# COMPACT_ATOMS: atom_id res chain seq x y z
N ILE A 1 2.42 4.99 -11.38
CA ILE A 1 3.20 4.77 -10.15
C ILE A 1 4.54 4.13 -10.50
N VAL A 2 4.57 2.93 -11.09
CA VAL A 2 5.83 2.22 -11.39
C VAL A 2 6.74 3.06 -12.29
N ASP A 3 6.24 3.66 -13.36
CA ASP A 3 7.00 4.56 -14.23
C ASP A 3 7.64 5.73 -13.45
N ALA A 4 6.90 6.34 -12.54
CA ALA A 4 7.43 7.42 -11.70
C ALA A 4 8.56 6.94 -10.76
N LEU A 5 8.43 5.73 -10.20
CA LEU A 5 9.48 5.13 -9.37
C LEU A 5 10.73 4.74 -10.18
N LEU A 6 10.55 4.31 -11.43
CA LEU A 6 11.66 4.04 -12.33
C LEU A 6 12.43 5.33 -12.68
N ARG A 7 11.73 6.43 -12.89
CA ARG A 7 12.37 7.75 -13.08
C ARG A 7 13.12 8.21 -11.83
N GLU A 8 12.57 7.99 -10.62
CA GLU A 8 13.28 8.24 -9.37
C GLU A 8 14.55 7.36 -9.25
N GLN A 9 14.47 6.10 -9.70
CA GLN A 9 15.63 5.21 -9.74
C GLN A 9 16.71 5.73 -10.69
N GLU A 10 16.35 6.19 -11.88
CA GLU A 10 17.30 6.78 -12.86
C GLU A 10 17.95 8.05 -12.31
N GLN A 11 17.23 8.82 -11.49
CA GLN A 11 17.72 10.03 -10.83
C GLN A 11 18.52 9.75 -9.55
N GLY A 12 18.63 8.48 -9.12
CA GLY A 12 19.31 8.09 -7.89
C GLY A 12 18.57 8.45 -6.60
N SER A 13 17.31 8.90 -6.69
CA SER A 13 16.51 9.32 -5.52
C SER A 13 15.66 8.18 -4.92
N LEU A 14 15.54 7.05 -5.61
CA LEU A 14 14.78 5.88 -5.12
C LEU A 14 15.51 5.14 -3.99
N ASP A 15 16.83 5.25 -3.89
CA ASP A 15 17.63 4.57 -2.84
C ASP A 15 17.28 5.07 -1.42
N GLU A 16 16.61 6.21 -1.31
CA GLU A 16 16.07 6.68 -0.06
C GLU A 16 14.76 5.95 0.29
N HIS A 17 14.78 5.19 1.38
CA HIS A 17 13.61 4.48 1.88
C HIS A 17 12.47 5.44 2.22
N GLY A 18 11.24 4.99 1.99
CA GLY A 18 10.05 5.75 2.35
C GLY A 18 8.89 5.54 1.37
N VAL A 19 7.68 5.68 1.86
CA VAL A 19 6.48 5.41 1.08
C VAL A 19 6.27 6.49 0.02
N ARG A 20 6.14 6.07 -1.25
CA ARG A 20 5.81 6.92 -2.42
C ARG A 20 4.36 6.75 -2.83
N ALA A 21 3.82 5.54 -2.63
CA ALA A 21 2.43 5.24 -2.96
C ALA A 21 1.77 4.41 -1.85
N ILE A 22 0.54 4.77 -1.51
CA ILE A 22 -0.34 3.97 -0.65
C ILE A 22 -1.51 3.49 -1.49
N ILE A 23 -1.72 2.17 -1.52
CA ILE A 23 -2.86 1.54 -2.21
C ILE A 23 -3.80 0.99 -1.14
N ILE A 24 -5.03 1.49 -1.14
CA ILE A 24 -6.03 1.17 -0.13
C ILE A 24 -7.11 0.30 -0.76
N TYR A 25 -7.21 -0.93 -0.28
CA TYR A 25 -8.25 -1.87 -0.66
C TYR A 25 -9.37 -1.90 0.39
N PRO A 26 -10.62 -2.12 -0.02
CA PRO A 26 -11.73 -2.20 0.93
C PRO A 26 -11.68 -3.47 1.80
N MET A 27 -11.17 -4.57 1.24
CA MET A 27 -11.18 -5.89 1.88
C MET A 27 -9.83 -6.59 1.75
N ASN A 28 -9.48 -7.40 2.76
CA ASN A 28 -8.22 -8.16 2.77
C ASN A 28 -8.13 -9.21 1.65
N ALA A 29 -9.25 -9.80 1.24
CA ALA A 29 -9.27 -10.80 0.17
C ALA A 29 -8.78 -10.23 -1.16
N LEU A 30 -9.26 -9.05 -1.53
CA LEU A 30 -8.82 -8.35 -2.74
C LEU A 30 -7.32 -7.99 -2.68
N ALA A 31 -6.83 -7.60 -1.51
CA ALA A 31 -5.43 -7.28 -1.33
C ALA A 31 -4.50 -8.49 -1.62
N ASN A 32 -4.91 -9.70 -1.30
CA ASN A 32 -4.12 -10.90 -1.56
C ASN A 32 -3.98 -11.21 -3.07
N ASP A 33 -5.06 -11.08 -3.84
CA ASP A 33 -5.00 -11.26 -5.29
C ASP A 33 -4.17 -10.16 -5.98
N GLN A 34 -4.29 -8.94 -5.50
CA GLN A 34 -3.47 -7.83 -5.98
C GLN A 34 -1.99 -8.02 -5.64
N MET A 35 -1.66 -8.65 -4.50
CA MET A 35 -0.28 -9.02 -4.19
C MET A 35 0.32 -9.98 -5.21
N LYS A 36 -0.46 -10.95 -5.72
CA LYS A 36 -0.01 -11.85 -6.80
C LYS A 36 0.33 -11.06 -8.08
N ARG A 37 -0.53 -10.11 -8.45
CA ARG A 37 -0.30 -9.22 -9.61
C ARG A 37 0.91 -8.32 -9.39
N MET A 38 1.08 -7.78 -8.19
CA MET A 38 2.20 -6.92 -7.84
C MET A 38 3.53 -7.67 -7.90
N ARG A 39 3.59 -8.92 -7.40
CA ARG A 39 4.76 -9.80 -7.53
C ARG A 39 5.14 -10.02 -8.98
N ASN A 40 4.16 -10.33 -9.85
CA ASN A 40 4.40 -10.53 -11.27
C ASN A 40 4.94 -9.26 -11.95
N LEU A 41 4.38 -8.10 -11.61
CA LEU A 41 4.80 -6.81 -12.16
C LEU A 41 6.20 -6.42 -11.68
N LEU A 42 6.47 -6.53 -10.37
CA LEU A 42 7.69 -6.01 -9.75
C LEU A 42 8.85 -7.03 -9.70
N ARG A 43 8.65 -8.25 -10.17
CA ARG A 43 9.72 -9.26 -10.26
C ARG A 43 10.95 -8.77 -11.03
N ASN A 44 10.73 -7.98 -12.08
CA ASN A 44 11.79 -7.45 -12.92
C ASN A 44 12.35 -6.10 -12.43
N TYR A 45 11.85 -5.59 -11.30
CA TYR A 45 12.23 -4.30 -10.73
C TYR A 45 12.64 -4.43 -9.26
N PRO A 46 13.77 -5.10 -8.95
CA PRO A 46 14.15 -5.47 -7.58
C PRO A 46 14.41 -4.27 -6.66
N LYS A 47 14.69 -3.09 -7.20
CA LYS A 47 14.88 -1.88 -6.42
C LYS A 47 13.57 -1.25 -5.91
N ILE A 48 12.43 -1.54 -6.54
CA ILE A 48 11.12 -1.03 -6.11
C ILE A 48 10.55 -1.96 -5.04
N THR A 49 10.61 -1.54 -3.79
CA THR A 49 10.09 -2.34 -2.67
C THR A 49 8.60 -2.15 -2.48
N PHE A 50 7.91 -3.22 -2.09
CA PHE A 50 6.48 -3.20 -1.81
C PHE A 50 6.13 -4.12 -0.66
N GLY A 51 5.00 -3.87 0.00
CA GLY A 51 4.55 -4.71 1.11
C GLY A 51 3.07 -4.53 1.42
N LEU A 52 2.45 -5.62 1.89
CA LEU A 52 1.08 -5.64 2.38
C LEU A 52 1.09 -5.49 3.90
N TYR A 53 0.47 -4.41 4.37
CA TYR A 53 0.32 -4.13 5.79
C TYR A 53 -1.17 -4.15 6.16
N ASN A 54 -1.63 -5.28 6.70
CA ASN A 54 -3.00 -5.47 7.14
C ASN A 54 -3.08 -6.25 8.46
N GLY A 55 -4.31 -6.64 8.89
CA GLY A 55 -4.52 -7.40 10.12
C GLY A 55 -3.78 -8.73 10.17
N ASN A 56 -3.60 -9.38 9.02
CA ASN A 56 -2.97 -10.69 8.90
C ASN A 56 -1.44 -10.62 8.72
N THR A 57 -0.88 -9.43 8.53
CA THR A 57 0.57 -9.27 8.38
C THR A 57 1.25 -9.57 9.71
N GLU A 58 2.12 -10.57 9.71
CA GLU A 58 2.89 -10.98 10.88
C GLU A 58 3.84 -9.89 11.36
N HIS A 59 4.07 -9.87 12.66
CA HIS A 59 4.99 -8.87 13.24
C HIS A 59 6.43 -9.21 12.90
N SER A 60 6.86 -10.42 13.25
CA SER A 60 8.27 -10.82 13.12
C SER A 60 8.55 -11.41 11.73
N GLN A 61 9.73 -11.08 11.20
CA GLN A 61 10.19 -11.55 9.89
C GLN A 61 10.28 -13.09 9.84
N LYS A 62 10.76 -13.73 10.92
CA LYS A 62 10.90 -15.19 10.99
C LYS A 62 9.55 -15.89 10.85
N LYS A 63 8.52 -15.41 11.56
CA LYS A 63 7.18 -15.97 11.52
C LYS A 63 6.51 -15.70 10.18
N ALA A 64 6.66 -14.49 9.64
CA ALA A 64 6.16 -14.13 8.32
C ALA A 64 6.71 -15.06 7.23
N LEU A 65 8.01 -15.34 7.24
CA LEU A 65 8.65 -16.23 6.28
C LEU A 65 8.15 -17.68 6.40
N SER A 66 7.97 -18.18 7.63
CA SER A 66 7.41 -19.51 7.86
C SER A 66 6.00 -19.64 7.29
N ASN A 67 5.12 -18.68 7.60
CA ASN A 67 3.74 -18.65 7.11
C ASN A 67 3.68 -18.49 5.58
N TYR A 68 4.55 -17.66 5.03
CA TYR A 68 4.65 -17.47 3.57
C TYR A 68 4.94 -18.79 2.85
N ARG A 69 5.94 -19.54 3.31
CA ARG A 69 6.33 -20.84 2.76
C ARG A 69 5.21 -21.86 2.86
N GLN A 70 4.52 -21.92 4.01
CA GLN A 70 3.42 -22.87 4.23
C GLN A 70 2.23 -22.57 3.29
N ASN A 71 1.88 -21.31 3.11
CA ASN A 71 0.75 -20.92 2.27
C ASN A 71 1.04 -21.18 0.78
N HIS A 72 2.24 -20.88 0.30
CA HIS A 72 2.59 -21.11 -1.11
C HIS A 72 2.87 -22.57 -1.44
N ALA A 73 3.28 -23.40 -0.48
CA ALA A 73 3.39 -24.84 -0.66
C ALA A 73 2.02 -25.49 -0.92
N LYS A 74 0.94 -24.96 -0.33
CA LYS A 74 -0.44 -25.46 -0.55
C LYS A 74 -0.98 -25.08 -1.93
N ASP A 75 -0.58 -23.94 -2.46
CA ASP A 75 -1.08 -23.44 -3.76
C ASP A 75 -0.40 -24.12 -4.98
N GLY A 76 0.57 -25.02 -4.78
CA GLY A 76 1.30 -25.68 -5.87
C GLY A 76 2.13 -24.74 -6.76
N ALA A 77 2.30 -23.51 -6.36
CA ALA A 77 2.83 -22.42 -7.19
C ALA A 77 4.37 -22.31 -7.24
N GLY A 78 5.11 -23.30 -6.77
CA GLY A 78 6.57 -23.38 -6.91
C GLY A 78 7.40 -22.26 -6.24
N VAL A 79 6.79 -21.16 -5.81
CA VAL A 79 7.46 -20.03 -5.16
C VAL A 79 7.50 -20.27 -3.66
N GLN A 80 8.65 -20.71 -3.17
CA GLN A 80 8.85 -21.01 -1.75
C GLN A 80 9.29 -19.79 -0.93
N ASN A 81 9.76 -18.71 -1.56
CA ASN A 81 10.27 -17.51 -0.91
C ASN A 81 9.63 -16.24 -1.48
N PRO A 82 9.49 -15.20 -0.67
CA PRO A 82 9.10 -13.88 -1.17
C PRO A 82 10.17 -13.32 -2.13
N LEU A 83 9.78 -12.38 -2.97
CA LEU A 83 10.74 -11.63 -3.79
C LEU A 83 11.66 -10.81 -2.87
N GLU A 84 12.88 -10.51 -3.31
CA GLU A 84 13.84 -9.70 -2.54
C GLU A 84 13.30 -8.31 -2.19
N ASN A 85 12.45 -7.76 -3.06
CA ASN A 85 11.80 -6.46 -2.89
C ASN A 85 10.41 -6.53 -2.22
N GLU A 86 9.97 -7.73 -1.80
CA GLU A 86 8.70 -7.90 -1.09
C GLU A 86 8.91 -7.93 0.42
N LEU A 87 8.38 -6.91 1.12
CA LEU A 87 8.44 -6.82 2.57
C LEU A 87 7.21 -7.52 3.17
N ILE A 88 7.43 -8.60 3.91
CA ILE A 88 6.35 -9.49 4.37
C ILE A 88 6.03 -9.37 5.87
N SER A 89 6.81 -8.61 6.65
CA SER A 89 6.57 -8.43 8.07
C SER A 89 6.40 -6.96 8.45
N ARG A 90 5.64 -6.71 9.53
CA ARG A 90 5.48 -5.37 10.08
C ARG A 90 6.81 -4.80 10.57
N GLU A 91 7.61 -5.63 11.22
CA GLU A 91 8.94 -5.25 11.73
C GLU A 91 9.82 -4.68 10.61
N THR A 92 9.93 -5.39 9.48
CA THR A 92 10.72 -4.93 8.34
C THR A 92 10.17 -3.64 7.76
N MET A 93 8.83 -3.55 7.57
CA MET A 93 8.20 -2.34 7.02
C MET A 93 8.28 -1.14 7.96
N GLN A 94 8.34 -1.36 9.27
CA GLN A 94 8.55 -0.30 10.26
C GLN A 94 10.00 0.20 10.29
N GLN A 95 10.96 -0.69 10.05
CA GLN A 95 12.40 -0.34 10.00
C GLN A 95 12.76 0.30 8.66
N THR A 96 12.29 -0.30 7.58
CA THR A 96 12.56 0.07 6.18
C THR A 96 11.24 0.16 5.42
N PRO A 97 10.56 1.32 5.44
CA PRO A 97 9.27 1.48 4.78
C PRO A 97 9.36 1.20 3.28
N PRO A 98 8.39 0.46 2.69
CA PRO A 98 8.37 0.14 1.27
C PRO A 98 8.05 1.37 0.42
N HIS A 99 8.46 1.37 -0.84
CA HIS A 99 8.06 2.40 -1.81
C HIS A 99 6.55 2.33 -2.11
N ILE A 100 5.99 1.12 -2.18
CA ILE A 100 4.55 0.89 -2.38
C ILE A 100 3.99 0.16 -1.16
N LEU A 101 3.18 0.87 -0.38
CA LEU A 101 2.47 0.31 0.77
C LEU A 101 1.06 -0.08 0.35
N ILE A 102 0.72 -1.34 0.53
CA ILE A 102 -0.63 -1.87 0.28
C ILE A 102 -1.29 -2.09 1.64
N THR A 103 -2.50 -1.59 1.82
CA THR A 103 -3.23 -1.68 3.09
C THR A 103 -4.74 -1.65 2.88
N ASN A 104 -5.51 -1.70 3.96
CA ASN A 104 -6.94 -1.42 3.94
C ASN A 104 -7.28 -0.19 4.79
N TYR A 105 -8.51 0.30 4.66
CA TYR A 105 -9.00 1.48 5.37
C TYR A 105 -8.75 1.38 6.89
N SER A 106 -9.25 0.32 7.53
CA SER A 106 -9.17 0.14 8.98
C SER A 106 -7.74 0.03 9.48
N MET A 107 -6.87 -0.63 8.72
CA MET A 107 -5.46 -0.74 9.08
C MET A 107 -4.74 0.59 8.93
N LEU A 108 -5.01 1.36 7.88
CA LEU A 108 -4.41 2.68 7.72
C LEU A 108 -4.80 3.61 8.88
N GLU A 109 -6.08 3.60 9.27
CA GLU A 109 -6.54 4.35 10.45
C GLU A 109 -5.80 3.93 11.71
N TYR A 110 -5.69 2.62 11.94
CA TYR A 110 -4.97 2.07 13.08
C TYR A 110 -3.48 2.44 13.09
N MET A 111 -2.81 2.38 11.94
CA MET A 111 -1.40 2.77 11.80
C MET A 111 -1.17 4.24 12.13
N LEU A 112 -2.09 5.13 11.76
CA LEU A 112 -1.98 6.56 12.06
C LEU A 112 -2.05 6.88 13.56
N LEU A 113 -2.63 5.98 14.36
CA LEU A 113 -2.75 6.12 15.81
C LEU A 113 -1.61 5.46 16.59
N ARG A 114 -0.83 4.58 15.95
CA ARG A 114 0.21 3.80 16.64
C ARG A 114 1.59 4.44 16.53
N PRO A 115 2.25 4.70 17.67
CA PRO A 115 3.62 5.23 17.66
C PRO A 115 4.63 4.30 16.95
N LYS A 116 4.42 2.97 16.99
CA LYS A 116 5.31 2.00 16.34
C LYS A 116 5.34 2.15 14.81
N ASP A 117 4.26 2.65 14.22
CA ASP A 117 4.15 2.85 12.77
C ASP A 117 4.60 4.25 12.33
N ASP A 118 5.10 5.05 13.25
CA ASP A 118 5.52 6.44 12.98
C ASP A 118 6.56 6.54 11.86
N LYS A 119 7.53 5.64 11.84
CA LYS A 119 8.58 5.63 10.82
C LYS A 119 8.03 5.44 9.41
N VAL A 120 6.94 4.66 9.25
CA VAL A 120 6.31 4.45 7.94
C VAL A 120 5.84 5.76 7.33
N PHE A 121 5.36 6.68 8.17
CA PHE A 121 4.84 7.98 7.73
C PHE A 121 5.89 9.10 7.80
N SER A 122 6.78 9.09 8.78
CA SER A 122 7.77 10.15 8.96
C SER A 122 8.85 10.18 7.87
N SER A 123 9.14 9.03 7.26
CA SER A 123 10.05 8.92 6.12
C SER A 123 9.33 8.97 4.75
N ALA A 124 7.99 9.09 4.75
CA ALA A 124 7.22 9.03 3.53
C ALA A 124 7.43 10.29 2.67
N ARG A 125 7.66 10.06 1.38
CA ARG A 125 7.61 11.07 0.31
C ARG A 125 6.42 10.75 -0.58
N LEU A 126 5.22 10.79 0.02
CA LEU A 126 4.00 10.29 -0.60
C LEU A 126 3.59 11.17 -1.78
N ARG A 127 3.46 10.54 -2.96
CA ARG A 127 3.02 11.17 -4.22
C ARG A 127 1.69 10.63 -4.70
N TYR A 128 1.36 9.39 -4.34
CA TYR A 128 0.17 8.71 -4.83
C TYR A 128 -0.63 8.08 -3.70
N ILE A 129 -1.94 8.29 -3.73
CA ILE A 129 -2.92 7.54 -2.94
C ILE A 129 -3.89 6.90 -3.92
N VAL A 130 -3.98 5.58 -3.90
CA VAL A 130 -4.93 4.81 -4.71
C VAL A 130 -6.05 4.30 -3.80
N LEU A 131 -7.28 4.64 -4.14
CA LEU A 131 -8.47 4.08 -3.51
C LEU A 131 -9.12 3.11 -4.50
N ASP A 132 -8.99 1.82 -4.22
CA ASP A 132 -9.62 0.79 -5.04
C ASP A 132 -11.09 0.61 -4.67
N GLU A 133 -11.91 0.20 -5.64
CA GLU A 133 -13.36 0.08 -5.50
C GLU A 133 -14.03 1.36 -4.98
N ALA A 134 -13.67 2.50 -5.58
CA ALA A 134 -14.09 3.83 -5.13
C ALA A 134 -15.60 4.01 -4.98
N HIS A 135 -16.40 3.17 -5.63
CA HIS A 135 -17.85 3.19 -5.52
C HIS A 135 -18.39 2.89 -4.11
N ILE A 136 -17.58 2.25 -3.26
CA ILE A 136 -17.98 1.96 -1.87
C ILE A 136 -17.81 3.17 -0.93
N TYR A 137 -16.94 4.13 -1.29
CA TYR A 137 -16.66 5.31 -0.48
C TYR A 137 -17.69 6.42 -0.71
N LYS A 138 -18.99 6.11 -0.44
CA LYS A 138 -20.13 7.02 -0.57
C LYS A 138 -20.80 7.24 0.78
N GLY A 139 -21.57 8.32 0.90
CA GLY A 139 -22.30 8.64 2.12
C GLY A 139 -21.38 8.73 3.35
N THR A 140 -21.74 8.07 4.43
CA THR A 140 -20.97 8.07 5.70
C THR A 140 -19.55 7.54 5.52
N THR A 141 -19.40 6.44 4.78
CA THR A 141 -18.07 5.85 4.50
C THR A 141 -17.19 6.83 3.71
N GLY A 142 -17.76 7.59 2.78
CA GLY A 142 -17.05 8.63 2.05
C GLY A 142 -16.57 9.77 2.96
N MET A 143 -17.40 10.20 3.90
CA MET A 143 -17.00 11.21 4.90
C MET A 143 -15.87 10.72 5.80
N GLU A 144 -15.98 9.50 6.32
CA GLU A 144 -14.93 8.87 7.15
C GLU A 144 -13.62 8.74 6.39
N THR A 145 -13.68 8.31 5.11
CA THR A 145 -12.51 8.21 4.23
C THR A 145 -11.87 9.58 4.00
N SER A 146 -12.66 10.61 3.78
CA SER A 146 -12.15 11.98 3.61
C SER A 146 -11.45 12.48 4.88
N MET A 147 -12.00 12.18 6.05
CA MET A 147 -11.37 12.51 7.33
C MET A 147 -10.05 11.74 7.53
N LEU A 148 -10.01 10.46 7.16
CA LEU A 148 -8.80 9.66 7.21
C LEU A 148 -7.71 10.24 6.29
N MET A 149 -8.06 10.64 5.07
CA MET A 149 -7.11 11.29 4.15
C MET A 149 -6.58 12.62 4.69
N ARG A 150 -7.42 13.42 5.35
CA ARG A 150 -6.97 14.65 6.03
C ARG A 150 -5.98 14.36 7.16
N ARG A 151 -6.27 13.35 8.00
CA ARG A 151 -5.35 12.90 9.07
C ARG A 151 -4.03 12.39 8.49
N LEU A 152 -4.08 11.60 7.43
CA LEU A 152 -2.89 11.11 6.74
C LEU A 152 -2.03 12.27 6.23
N ARG A 153 -2.63 13.24 5.52
CA ARG A 153 -1.90 14.43 5.03
C ARG A 153 -1.27 15.24 6.16
N ALA A 154 -2.00 15.45 7.25
CA ALA A 154 -1.48 16.16 8.42
C ALA A 154 -0.29 15.41 9.06
N ARG A 155 -0.38 14.09 9.13
CA ARG A 155 0.70 13.22 9.66
C ARG A 155 1.97 13.28 8.82
N LEU A 156 1.81 13.29 7.51
CA LEU A 156 2.91 13.36 6.55
C LEU A 156 3.58 14.74 6.49
N LYS A 157 2.97 15.76 7.07
CA LYS A 157 3.37 17.18 6.87
C LYS A 157 3.53 17.49 5.37
N ALA A 158 2.66 16.90 4.55
CA ALA A 158 2.77 16.92 3.09
C ALA A 158 2.65 18.35 2.58
N THR A 159 3.75 18.89 2.11
CA THR A 159 3.84 20.17 1.39
C THR A 159 3.69 19.97 -0.11
N GLU A 160 3.96 18.76 -0.60
CA GLU A 160 3.87 18.40 -2.01
C GLU A 160 2.45 17.98 -2.40
N HIS A 161 2.14 18.11 -3.70
CA HIS A 161 0.87 17.69 -4.25
C HIS A 161 0.79 16.15 -4.30
N ILE A 162 -0.19 15.59 -3.55
CA ILE A 162 -0.51 14.16 -3.57
C ILE A 162 -1.57 13.91 -4.65
N GLN A 163 -1.28 13.04 -5.60
CA GLN A 163 -2.22 12.61 -6.63
C GLN A 163 -3.10 11.48 -6.08
N TYR A 164 -4.43 11.68 -6.16
CA TYR A 164 -5.41 10.64 -5.84
C TYR A 164 -5.80 9.89 -7.11
N ILE A 165 -5.79 8.57 -7.05
CA ILE A 165 -6.21 7.66 -8.12
C ILE A 165 -7.38 6.84 -7.58
N LEU A 166 -8.51 6.95 -8.24
CA LEU A 166 -9.72 6.19 -7.88
C LEU A 166 -9.94 5.12 -8.94
N THR A 167 -10.09 3.86 -8.51
CA THR A 167 -10.43 2.74 -9.40
C THR A 167 -11.80 2.19 -9.01
N SER A 168 -12.59 1.78 -9.98
CA SER A 168 -13.90 1.18 -9.73
C SER A 168 -14.33 0.32 -10.90
N ALA A 169 -14.90 -0.85 -10.64
CA ALA A 169 -15.49 -1.72 -11.64
C ALA A 169 -16.81 -1.15 -12.20
N THR A 170 -17.53 -0.35 -11.39
CA THR A 170 -18.80 0.28 -11.74
C THR A 170 -18.73 1.78 -11.52
N LEU A 171 -18.32 2.52 -12.52
CA LEU A 171 -18.51 3.97 -12.51
C LEU A 171 -19.97 4.26 -12.85
N GLY A 172 -20.73 4.81 -11.88
CA GLY A 172 -22.08 5.30 -12.10
C GLY A 172 -22.11 6.35 -13.21
N GLY A 173 -23.32 6.64 -13.77
CA GLY A 173 -23.48 7.63 -14.83
C GLY A 173 -22.88 9.00 -14.51
N LYS A 174 -22.81 9.88 -15.52
CA LYS A 174 -22.10 11.19 -15.47
C LYS A 174 -22.40 12.06 -14.22
N GLU A 175 -23.59 11.94 -13.63
CA GLU A 175 -23.96 12.68 -12.40
C GLU A 175 -23.35 12.08 -11.13
N ALA A 176 -23.18 10.77 -11.06
CA ALA A 176 -22.58 10.11 -9.89
C ALA A 176 -21.06 10.37 -9.79
N ASN A 177 -20.39 10.66 -10.90
CA ASN A 177 -18.95 10.93 -10.93
C ASN A 177 -18.59 12.32 -10.39
N ARG A 178 -19.52 13.28 -10.39
CA ARG A 178 -19.28 14.64 -9.85
C ARG A 178 -19.28 14.71 -8.33
N SER A 179 -19.83 13.70 -7.65
CA SER A 179 -19.91 13.65 -6.18
C SER A 179 -18.73 12.95 -5.52
N ILE A 180 -17.75 12.46 -6.29
CA ILE A 180 -16.58 11.72 -5.79
C ILE A 180 -15.30 12.59 -5.77
N VAL A 181 -15.36 13.80 -6.31
CA VAL A 181 -14.24 14.75 -6.35
C VAL A 181 -14.32 15.77 -5.22
#